data_4d8f3d8607633008c3b0ee2d5843843c
#
_entry.id   4d8f3d8607633008c3b0ee2d5843843c
#
_cell.length_a   1.000
_cell.length_b   1.000
_cell.length_c   1.000
_cell.angle_alpha   90.00
_cell.angle_beta   90.00
_cell.angle_gamma   90.00
#
_symmetry.space_group_name_H-M   'P 1'
#
loop_
_entity.id
_entity.type
_entity.pdbx_description
1 polymer ?
#
loop_
_entity_poly.entity_id
_entity_poly.type
_entity_poly.pdbx_seq_one_letter_code
_entity_poly.pdbx_strand_id
1 'polypeptide(L)'
;MAVLYVALLSAVAPAARAGTYVMNQCASAPSRATSVDWGIWGNLHSGTAYNTCGIGGTFGIVDAEMDYNSLGGLAISVPGARPHVSIAHVDAIVTTGQEQLDPSFCCNKQVSFFRLSAGGQVLFEQEMTGWSQAISRDVPATRDFEAEIYCSYANGPENCAWLKTPTIAIGALAFTLQENDPPAARATGGSLLAGGTLSGTQTLSYTASDADSGVHDVSVQLGTTTVASDSFATSCANDNWNACPTGQDRSEMAIDTNQVPDGPHPLRFIVTDAAGNTATVDSGRTVTVSNPQSNGPGAVAKTTDVQVRLGQGLGRPVRTAYGRKVVVTGQAVSAGGQPLASIPIDVAAQIAQPGQELAGIGRTQTDGTGAFAFHVPPGPNRTLRFAYTSPVSDGVQAKGQSDIVLEVRAGAHLSVSDRKIAGGRRVTFRGQLKGGPIPIGGVPIGFRGKVGNHTRKFADTQTDGRGRFRLVYKFPAAGPTRTYPVWVRIGADAQDYPYLPGLSNRVRVTVLR
;
A
#
# COMPACT_ATOMS: atom_id res chain seq x y z
N MET A 1 8.36 63.27 23.63
CA MET A 1 8.17 62.61 22.34
C MET A 1 8.65 61.19 22.48
N ALA A 2 7.77 60.24 22.71
CA ALA A 2 8.07 58.82 22.78
C ALA A 2 7.63 58.19 21.46
N VAL A 3 8.58 57.64 20.70
CA VAL A 3 8.32 56.96 19.45
C VAL A 3 7.99 55.50 19.76
N LEU A 4 6.74 55.12 19.48
CA LEU A 4 6.23 53.75 19.61
C LEU A 4 6.66 52.96 18.39
N TYR A 5 7.59 52.00 18.53
CA TYR A 5 7.90 51.03 17.52
C TYR A 5 6.85 49.90 17.54
N VAL A 6 5.97 49.89 16.55
CA VAL A 6 5.08 48.77 16.30
C VAL A 6 5.87 47.77 15.47
N ALA A 7 6.32 46.68 16.08
CA ALA A 7 6.86 45.54 15.39
C ALA A 7 5.74 44.76 14.70
N LEU A 8 5.64 44.84 13.37
CA LEU A 8 4.85 43.95 12.55
C LEU A 8 5.48 42.56 12.60
N LEU A 9 4.92 41.69 13.43
CA LEU A 9 5.14 40.25 13.31
C LEU A 9 4.41 39.75 12.06
N SER A 10 5.11 39.67 10.95
CA SER A 10 4.68 38.89 9.81
C SER A 10 4.68 37.41 10.24
N ALA A 11 3.50 36.87 10.46
CA ALA A 11 3.31 35.43 10.60
C ALA A 11 3.79 34.79 9.27
N VAL A 12 4.97 34.21 9.31
CA VAL A 12 5.43 33.31 8.25
C VAL A 12 4.53 32.08 8.35
N ALA A 13 3.61 31.94 7.40
CA ALA A 13 2.87 30.68 7.25
C ALA A 13 3.91 29.54 7.13
N PRO A 14 3.74 28.42 7.84
CA PRO A 14 4.62 27.28 7.67
C PRO A 14 4.59 26.90 6.20
N ALA A 15 5.78 26.82 5.59
CA ALA A 15 5.91 26.32 4.23
C ALA A 15 5.24 24.93 4.18
N ALA A 16 4.22 24.79 3.34
CA ALA A 16 3.62 23.49 3.08
C ALA A 16 4.75 22.53 2.67
N ARG A 17 4.89 21.43 3.40
CA ARG A 17 5.84 20.38 2.99
C ARG A 17 5.25 19.78 1.73
N ALA A 18 6.06 19.73 0.67
CA ALA A 18 5.72 19.02 -0.56
C ALA A 18 5.31 17.60 -0.22
N GLY A 19 4.10 17.22 -0.56
CA GLY A 19 3.62 15.87 -0.46
C GLY A 19 4.12 15.02 -1.63
N THR A 20 4.14 13.73 -1.44
CA THR A 20 4.51 12.77 -2.49
C THR A 20 3.57 11.59 -2.49
N TYR A 21 3.30 11.06 -3.69
CA TYR A 21 2.53 9.83 -3.88
C TYR A 21 3.14 9.01 -5.02
N VAL A 22 2.78 7.74 -5.11
CA VAL A 22 3.34 6.82 -6.10
C VAL A 22 2.32 6.51 -7.17
N MET A 23 2.73 6.60 -8.43
CA MET A 23 2.00 6.10 -9.59
C MET A 23 2.73 4.88 -10.14
N ASN A 24 2.05 3.73 -10.12
CA ASN A 24 2.59 2.47 -10.63
C ASN A 24 2.09 2.21 -12.04
N GLN A 25 3.02 1.93 -12.94
CA GLN A 25 2.75 1.47 -14.29
C GLN A 25 3.34 0.07 -14.43
N CYS A 26 2.56 -0.88 -14.92
CA CYS A 26 3.04 -2.25 -15.06
C CYS A 26 3.53 -2.93 -13.76
N ALA A 27 3.04 -2.53 -12.61
CA ALA A 27 3.36 -3.22 -11.36
C ALA A 27 2.70 -4.60 -11.31
N SER A 28 3.39 -5.56 -10.67
CA SER A 28 3.06 -7.00 -10.63
C SER A 28 1.88 -7.39 -9.73
N ALA A 29 0.77 -6.68 -9.81
CA ALA A 29 -0.50 -7.10 -9.19
C ALA A 29 -1.59 -7.08 -10.27
N PRO A 30 -2.79 -7.65 -10.07
CA PRO A 30 -3.85 -7.64 -11.08
C PRO A 30 -4.42 -6.23 -11.24
N SER A 31 -3.56 -5.29 -11.43
CA SER A 31 -3.84 -3.90 -11.71
C SER A 31 -3.96 -3.75 -13.21
N ARG A 32 -5.07 -3.29 -13.55
CA ARG A 32 -5.54 -2.68 -14.77
C ARG A 32 -4.41 -2.25 -15.70
N ALA A 33 -4.65 -2.40 -17.00
CA ALA A 33 -3.89 -1.77 -18.06
C ALA A 33 -3.50 -0.34 -17.66
N THR A 34 -2.31 0.10 -18.06
CA THR A 34 -1.88 1.48 -17.86
C THR A 34 -3.02 2.42 -18.20
N SER A 35 -3.51 3.16 -17.20
CA SER A 35 -4.55 4.18 -17.41
C SER A 35 -3.98 5.46 -18.02
N VAL A 36 -2.71 5.43 -18.36
CA VAL A 36 -1.94 6.55 -18.88
C VAL A 36 -1.51 6.25 -20.31
N ASP A 37 -1.79 7.17 -21.21
CA ASP A 37 -1.43 7.04 -22.61
C ASP A 37 0.06 7.37 -22.79
N TRP A 38 0.82 6.37 -23.26
CA TRP A 38 2.20 6.52 -23.68
C TRP A 38 2.24 6.93 -25.15
N GLY A 39 2.85 8.06 -25.42
CA GLY A 39 3.13 8.51 -26.79
C GLY A 39 4.31 7.75 -27.38
N ILE A 40 4.18 7.25 -28.61
CA ILE A 40 5.31 6.81 -29.42
C ILE A 40 5.76 8.01 -30.23
N TRP A 41 7.06 8.26 -30.25
CA TRP A 41 7.61 9.35 -31.03
C TRP A 41 8.88 8.92 -31.77
N GLY A 42 9.30 9.71 -32.76
CA GLY A 42 10.52 9.49 -33.51
C GLY A 42 10.30 8.98 -34.93
N ASN A 43 11.40 8.64 -35.57
CA ASN A 43 11.45 8.15 -36.95
C ASN A 43 11.76 6.64 -37.02
N LEU A 44 11.15 5.85 -36.17
CA LEU A 44 11.18 4.40 -36.28
C LEU A 44 10.41 3.97 -37.54
N HIS A 45 11.06 3.30 -38.49
CA HIS A 45 10.43 2.88 -39.74
C HIS A 45 9.35 1.82 -39.56
N SER A 46 9.52 0.94 -38.59
CA SER A 46 8.52 0.02 -38.09
C SER A 46 8.70 -0.07 -36.58
N GLY A 47 7.67 -0.40 -35.89
CA GLY A 47 7.71 -0.61 -34.45
C GLY A 47 6.30 -0.71 -33.94
N THR A 48 6.03 -1.73 -33.16
CA THR A 48 4.73 -1.88 -32.51
C THR A 48 4.90 -1.67 -31.03
N ALA A 49 4.25 -0.63 -30.52
CA ALA A 49 4.10 -0.52 -29.09
C ALA A 49 3.17 -1.62 -28.58
N TYR A 50 3.56 -2.26 -27.53
CA TYR A 50 2.73 -3.26 -26.88
C TYR A 50 2.56 -2.95 -25.40
N ASN A 51 1.43 -3.39 -24.86
CA ASN A 51 1.12 -3.24 -23.44
C ASN A 51 0.43 -4.50 -22.94
N THR A 52 1.16 -5.31 -22.20
CA THR A 52 0.66 -6.52 -21.57
C THR A 52 0.60 -6.41 -20.05
N CYS A 53 0.69 -5.20 -19.50
CA CYS A 53 0.70 -4.94 -18.06
C CYS A 53 -0.54 -5.51 -17.36
N GLY A 54 -1.71 -5.39 -17.96
CA GLY A 54 -2.97 -5.89 -17.40
C GLY A 54 -3.01 -7.42 -17.15
N ILE A 55 -2.12 -8.17 -17.76
CA ILE A 55 -1.98 -9.63 -17.57
C ILE A 55 -0.67 -10.02 -16.89
N GLY A 56 0.02 -9.02 -16.27
CA GLY A 56 1.27 -9.26 -15.55
C GLY A 56 2.51 -9.32 -16.45
N GLY A 57 2.44 -8.74 -17.64
CA GLY A 57 3.54 -8.60 -18.59
C GLY A 57 4.29 -7.27 -18.45
N THR A 58 4.77 -6.75 -19.56
CA THR A 58 5.53 -5.51 -19.70
C THR A 58 4.88 -4.62 -20.75
N PHE A 59 5.32 -3.36 -20.84
CA PHE A 59 5.04 -2.53 -21.99
C PHE A 59 6.37 -2.14 -22.68
N GLY A 60 6.32 -1.78 -23.95
CA GLY A 60 7.52 -1.44 -24.66
C GLY A 60 7.32 -1.34 -26.15
N ILE A 61 8.41 -1.42 -26.87
CA ILE A 61 8.45 -1.42 -28.32
C ILE A 61 9.10 -2.73 -28.81
N VAL A 62 8.46 -3.37 -29.77
CA VAL A 62 9.00 -4.56 -30.48
C VAL A 62 9.06 -4.28 -31.97
N ASP A 63 9.93 -5.01 -32.66
CA ASP A 63 10.08 -5.00 -34.12
C ASP A 63 10.36 -3.59 -34.69
N ALA A 64 11.06 -2.75 -33.91
CA ALA A 64 11.50 -1.45 -34.41
C ALA A 64 12.60 -1.66 -35.45
N GLU A 65 12.36 -1.25 -36.71
CA GLU A 65 13.41 -1.11 -37.70
C GLU A 65 14.02 0.28 -37.56
N MET A 66 15.31 0.33 -37.35
CA MET A 66 16.04 1.58 -37.19
C MET A 66 16.94 1.84 -38.39
N ASP A 67 16.79 3.00 -38.98
CA ASP A 67 17.67 3.52 -40.01
C ASP A 67 18.79 4.37 -39.39
N TYR A 68 19.71 4.78 -40.27
CA TYR A 68 20.73 5.77 -39.97
C TYR A 68 20.15 7.00 -39.24
N ASN A 69 20.68 7.37 -38.08
CA ASN A 69 20.16 8.43 -37.20
C ASN A 69 18.72 8.20 -36.70
N SER A 70 18.26 6.99 -36.68
CA SER A 70 16.96 6.69 -36.05
C SER A 70 17.03 6.99 -34.56
N LEU A 71 16.08 7.74 -34.11
CA LEU A 71 15.81 8.05 -32.70
C LEU A 71 14.32 7.92 -32.49
N GLY A 72 13.93 7.19 -31.50
CA GLY A 72 12.53 7.06 -31.15
C GLY A 72 12.31 6.37 -29.83
N GLY A 73 11.12 6.46 -29.32
CA GLY A 73 10.86 5.92 -28.00
C GLY A 73 9.43 6.06 -27.54
N LEU A 74 9.29 5.87 -26.26
CA LEU A 74 8.05 6.05 -25.49
C LEU A 74 8.20 7.29 -24.63
N ALA A 75 7.25 8.18 -24.69
CA ALA A 75 7.20 9.38 -23.86
C ALA A 75 5.91 9.45 -23.06
N ILE A 76 5.99 10.01 -21.89
CA ILE A 76 4.87 10.33 -21.02
C ILE A 76 5.08 11.71 -20.41
N SER A 77 4.02 12.48 -20.35
CA SER A 77 4.04 13.81 -19.74
C SER A 77 2.92 13.95 -18.73
N VAL A 78 3.22 14.65 -17.64
CA VAL A 78 2.18 15.04 -16.68
C VAL A 78 1.15 15.91 -17.39
N PRO A 79 -0.16 15.58 -17.35
CA PRO A 79 -1.19 16.32 -18.06
C PRO A 79 -1.22 17.80 -17.68
N GLY A 80 -1.51 18.67 -18.66
CA GLY A 80 -1.58 20.11 -18.44
C GLY A 80 -2.62 20.54 -17.40
N ALA A 81 -3.65 19.73 -17.21
CA ALA A 81 -4.67 19.92 -16.17
C ALA A 81 -4.14 19.77 -14.72
N ARG A 82 -2.87 19.35 -14.56
CA ARG A 82 -2.20 19.14 -13.26
C ARG A 82 -0.91 19.97 -13.19
N PRO A 83 -1.01 21.29 -13.08
CA PRO A 83 0.16 22.17 -13.21
C PRO A 83 1.18 21.99 -12.09
N HIS A 84 0.78 21.53 -10.91
CA HIS A 84 1.61 21.44 -9.72
C HIS A 84 2.18 20.03 -9.46
N VAL A 85 1.86 19.05 -10.32
CA VAL A 85 2.44 17.70 -10.24
C VAL A 85 3.74 17.65 -11.03
N SER A 86 4.75 17.03 -10.43
CA SER A 86 6.03 16.73 -11.07
C SER A 86 6.51 15.33 -10.70
N ILE A 87 7.37 14.75 -11.54
CA ILE A 87 8.06 13.49 -11.28
C ILE A 87 9.31 13.82 -10.47
N ALA A 88 9.49 13.17 -9.32
CA ALA A 88 10.61 13.37 -8.42
C ALA A 88 11.54 12.14 -8.32
N HIS A 89 11.02 10.93 -8.59
CA HIS A 89 11.81 9.70 -8.58
C HIS A 89 11.21 8.69 -9.55
N VAL A 90 12.07 7.85 -10.12
CA VAL A 90 11.69 6.79 -11.06
C VAL A 90 12.32 5.47 -10.65
N ASP A 91 11.50 4.45 -10.48
CA ASP A 91 11.89 3.05 -10.35
C ASP A 91 11.41 2.28 -11.58
N ALA A 92 12.29 1.50 -12.22
CA ALA A 92 11.94 0.71 -13.40
C ALA A 92 12.75 -0.59 -13.45
N ILE A 93 12.14 -1.63 -14.03
CA ILE A 93 12.88 -2.81 -14.51
C ILE A 93 12.84 -2.76 -16.03
N VAL A 94 14.01 -2.59 -16.64
CA VAL A 94 14.14 -2.51 -18.09
C VAL A 94 14.83 -3.77 -18.58
N THR A 95 14.28 -4.35 -19.64
CA THR A 95 14.87 -5.49 -20.33
C THR A 95 15.01 -5.12 -21.80
N THR A 96 16.20 -5.28 -22.36
CA THR A 96 16.46 -5.10 -23.78
C THR A 96 16.66 -6.44 -24.46
N GLY A 97 16.19 -6.57 -25.69
CA GLY A 97 16.52 -7.71 -26.54
C GLY A 97 17.98 -7.67 -26.97
N GLN A 98 18.55 -8.83 -27.22
CA GLN A 98 19.88 -8.93 -27.81
C GLN A 98 19.78 -8.60 -29.30
N GLU A 99 20.60 -7.68 -29.76
CA GLU A 99 20.71 -7.30 -31.14
C GLU A 99 21.34 -8.47 -31.94
N GLN A 100 20.66 -8.94 -32.99
CA GLN A 100 21.26 -9.86 -33.94
C GLN A 100 21.89 -9.06 -35.06
N LEU A 101 23.19 -8.87 -34.99
CA LEU A 101 23.96 -8.33 -36.12
C LEU A 101 23.92 -9.34 -37.26
N ASP A 102 23.49 -8.92 -38.44
CA ASP A 102 23.65 -9.72 -39.65
C ASP A 102 25.15 -9.69 -40.05
N PRO A 103 25.87 -10.83 -39.96
CA PRO A 103 27.30 -10.86 -40.28
C PRO A 103 27.61 -10.64 -41.76
N SER A 104 26.61 -10.57 -42.65
CA SER A 104 26.79 -10.33 -44.07
C SER A 104 26.90 -8.87 -44.47
N PHE A 105 26.62 -7.92 -43.56
CA PHE A 105 26.80 -6.49 -43.82
C PHE A 105 28.17 -6.05 -43.28
N CYS A 106 29.04 -5.71 -44.20
CA CYS A 106 30.31 -5.04 -43.90
C CYS A 106 30.01 -3.66 -43.34
N CYS A 107 30.36 -3.42 -42.12
CA CYS A 107 30.98 -2.19 -41.63
C CYS A 107 30.85 -2.11 -40.10
N ASN A 108 31.93 -2.01 -39.47
CA ASN A 108 32.28 -1.81 -38.09
C ASN A 108 31.22 -1.23 -37.13
N LYS A 109 30.85 -2.07 -36.17
CA LYS A 109 30.36 -1.72 -34.82
C LYS A 109 29.28 -0.61 -34.77
N GLN A 110 28.10 -0.97 -35.20
CA GLN A 110 26.90 -0.26 -34.83
C GLN A 110 26.44 -0.71 -33.46
N VAL A 111 26.05 0.24 -32.64
CA VAL A 111 25.59 -0.04 -31.29
C VAL A 111 24.32 0.75 -31.06
N SER A 112 23.25 0.02 -30.74
CA SER A 112 22.04 0.67 -30.27
C SER A 112 22.15 0.91 -28.78
N PHE A 113 21.69 2.07 -28.36
CA PHE A 113 21.66 2.47 -26.97
C PHE A 113 20.20 2.61 -26.52
N PHE A 114 19.97 2.18 -25.30
CA PHE A 114 18.78 2.52 -24.55
C PHE A 114 19.08 3.66 -23.61
N ARG A 115 18.23 4.67 -23.59
CA ARG A 115 18.35 5.82 -22.71
C ARG A 115 17.02 6.10 -21.99
N LEU A 116 17.10 6.36 -20.69
CA LEU A 116 16.01 6.98 -19.94
C LEU A 116 16.37 8.43 -19.69
N SER A 117 15.44 9.32 -19.95
CA SER A 117 15.57 10.75 -19.68
C SER A 117 14.33 11.32 -19.01
N ALA A 118 14.52 12.40 -18.27
CA ALA A 118 13.44 13.13 -17.63
C ALA A 118 13.78 14.62 -17.61
N GLY A 119 12.87 15.46 -18.15
CA GLY A 119 13.12 16.89 -18.29
C GLY A 119 14.37 17.23 -19.09
N GLY A 120 14.73 16.41 -20.06
CA GLY A 120 15.95 16.56 -20.87
C GLY A 120 17.24 16.11 -20.18
N GLN A 121 17.18 15.59 -18.96
CA GLN A 121 18.33 15.01 -18.25
C GLN A 121 18.40 13.51 -18.47
N VAL A 122 19.55 13.00 -18.88
CA VAL A 122 19.80 11.55 -18.98
C VAL A 122 19.93 10.95 -17.58
N LEU A 123 19.07 10.01 -17.25
CA LEU A 123 19.07 9.30 -15.98
C LEU A 123 19.86 7.99 -16.05
N PHE A 124 19.78 7.36 -17.21
CA PHE A 124 20.42 6.09 -17.49
C PHE A 124 20.66 5.95 -19.00
N GLU A 125 21.81 5.42 -19.37
CA GLU A 125 22.15 5.14 -20.75
C GLU A 125 23.05 3.91 -20.82
N GLN A 126 22.71 2.96 -21.68
CA GLN A 126 23.51 1.75 -21.84
C GLN A 126 23.29 1.11 -23.23
N GLU A 127 24.36 0.49 -23.73
CA GLU A 127 24.33 -0.31 -24.96
C GLU A 127 23.37 -1.51 -24.83
N MET A 128 22.59 -1.77 -25.89
CA MET A 128 21.60 -2.84 -25.92
C MET A 128 22.23 -4.19 -26.28
N THR A 129 22.77 -4.88 -25.30
CA THR A 129 23.43 -6.18 -25.46
C THR A 129 22.62 -7.37 -24.92
N GLY A 130 21.30 -7.18 -24.73
CA GLY A 130 20.44 -8.23 -24.18
C GLY A 130 20.53 -8.34 -22.65
N TRP A 131 20.33 -7.26 -21.92
CA TRP A 131 20.38 -7.22 -20.47
C TRP A 131 19.02 -6.94 -19.85
N SER A 132 18.89 -7.24 -18.56
CA SER A 132 17.75 -6.85 -17.71
C SER A 132 18.28 -6.21 -16.44
N GLN A 133 17.85 -4.99 -16.14
CA GLN A 133 18.36 -4.19 -15.02
C GLN A 133 17.25 -3.45 -14.29
N ALA A 134 17.36 -3.38 -12.97
CA ALA A 134 16.59 -2.47 -12.14
C ALA A 134 17.27 -1.10 -12.10
N ILE A 135 16.49 -0.06 -12.29
CA ILE A 135 16.91 1.35 -12.31
C ILE A 135 16.11 2.06 -11.23
N SER A 136 16.79 2.82 -10.38
CA SER A 136 16.18 3.65 -9.34
C SER A 136 16.94 4.98 -9.34
N ARG A 137 16.24 6.09 -9.61
CA ARG A 137 16.86 7.41 -9.80
C ARG A 137 15.98 8.54 -9.30
N ASP A 138 16.56 9.42 -8.51
CA ASP A 138 15.98 10.74 -8.23
C ASP A 138 16.06 11.61 -9.48
N VAL A 139 15.02 12.40 -9.70
CA VAL A 139 14.90 13.28 -10.86
C VAL A 139 14.70 14.71 -10.36
N PRO A 140 15.33 15.70 -10.96
CA PRO A 140 14.92 17.08 -10.75
C PRO A 140 13.45 17.22 -11.13
N ALA A 141 12.65 17.87 -10.27
CA ALA A 141 11.20 17.98 -10.48
C ALA A 141 10.87 18.33 -11.95
N THR A 142 10.37 17.36 -12.68
CA THR A 142 10.10 17.44 -14.11
C THR A 142 8.70 16.97 -14.43
N ARG A 143 8.23 17.28 -15.63
CA ARG A 143 6.90 16.88 -16.09
C ARG A 143 6.95 15.85 -17.21
N ASP A 144 8.13 15.56 -17.74
CA ASP A 144 8.31 14.71 -18.90
C ASP A 144 9.30 13.58 -18.57
N PHE A 145 8.99 12.39 -19.05
CA PHE A 145 9.81 11.21 -18.96
C PHE A 145 9.80 10.48 -20.29
N GLU A 146 10.98 10.02 -20.70
CA GLU A 146 11.19 9.39 -22.00
C GLU A 146 12.05 8.14 -21.86
N ALA A 147 11.68 7.10 -22.58
CA ALA A 147 12.44 5.88 -22.76
C ALA A 147 12.79 5.76 -24.24
N GLU A 148 14.02 5.95 -24.59
CA GLU A 148 14.50 6.12 -25.96
C GLU A 148 15.37 4.98 -26.42
N ILE A 149 15.28 4.69 -27.71
CA ILE A 149 16.28 3.91 -28.44
C ILE A 149 16.92 4.84 -29.44
N TYR A 150 18.23 4.82 -29.52
CA TYR A 150 18.96 5.52 -30.56
C TYR A 150 20.18 4.73 -31.02
N CYS A 151 20.59 4.97 -32.26
CA CYS A 151 21.77 4.41 -32.85
C CYS A 151 22.91 5.43 -32.80
N SER A 152 24.09 5.04 -32.31
CA SER A 152 25.26 5.91 -32.25
C SER A 152 26.46 5.31 -32.94
N TYR A 153 27.34 6.17 -33.43
CA TYR A 153 28.60 5.80 -34.06
C TYR A 153 29.79 5.94 -33.15
N ALA A 154 30.62 4.93 -33.16
CA ALA A 154 31.93 5.06 -32.54
C ALA A 154 32.94 5.79 -33.42
N ASN A 155 32.79 5.85 -34.77
CA ASN A 155 33.86 6.35 -35.66
C ASN A 155 33.40 6.90 -37.03
N GLY A 156 32.30 7.67 -37.15
CA GLY A 156 31.96 8.40 -38.39
C GLY A 156 30.68 7.99 -39.11
N PRO A 157 30.29 8.69 -40.19
CA PRO A 157 28.90 8.73 -40.67
C PRO A 157 28.51 7.66 -41.69
N GLU A 158 28.94 6.41 -41.58
CA GLU A 158 28.61 5.38 -42.56
C GLU A 158 27.74 4.27 -41.98
N ASN A 159 26.44 4.35 -42.30
CA ASN A 159 25.44 3.28 -42.33
C ASN A 159 25.15 2.48 -41.06
N CYS A 160 24.21 2.93 -40.26
CA CYS A 160 23.29 2.04 -39.54
C CYS A 160 22.32 1.43 -40.57
N ALA A 161 22.71 0.41 -41.27
CA ALA A 161 21.83 -0.27 -42.18
C ALA A 161 21.15 -1.43 -41.45
N TRP A 162 19.81 -1.32 -41.29
CA TRP A 162 18.89 -2.42 -40.98
C TRP A 162 19.24 -3.29 -39.78
N LEU A 163 19.18 -2.70 -38.59
CA LEU A 163 19.18 -3.46 -37.36
C LEU A 163 17.84 -4.18 -37.22
N LYS A 164 17.86 -5.50 -37.21
CA LYS A 164 16.68 -6.31 -36.95
C LYS A 164 16.32 -6.27 -35.48
N THR A 165 15.21 -5.57 -35.21
CA THR A 165 14.37 -5.71 -34.02
C THR A 165 15.00 -5.41 -32.66
N PRO A 166 15.45 -4.17 -32.40
CA PRO A 166 15.66 -3.79 -31.02
C PRO A 166 14.33 -3.86 -30.26
N THR A 167 14.32 -4.56 -29.15
CA THR A 167 13.15 -4.66 -28.29
C THR A 167 13.44 -4.02 -26.94
N ILE A 168 12.52 -3.19 -26.48
CA ILE A 168 12.49 -2.71 -25.11
C ILE A 168 11.27 -3.28 -24.42
N ALA A 169 11.47 -3.83 -23.24
CA ALA A 169 10.41 -4.20 -22.33
C ALA A 169 10.62 -3.48 -20.98
N ILE A 170 9.69 -2.66 -20.59
CA ILE A 170 9.67 -1.99 -19.31
C ILE A 170 8.62 -2.67 -18.42
N GLY A 171 9.08 -3.18 -17.30
CA GLY A 171 8.23 -3.77 -16.27
C GLY A 171 8.42 -3.06 -14.93
N ALA A 172 7.43 -3.16 -14.06
CA ALA A 172 7.48 -2.61 -12.71
C ALA A 172 7.94 -1.12 -12.66
N LEU A 173 7.47 -0.30 -13.60
CA LEU A 173 7.73 1.13 -13.59
C LEU A 173 6.89 1.81 -12.52
N ALA A 174 7.54 2.60 -11.68
CA ALA A 174 6.88 3.44 -10.68
C ALA A 174 7.46 4.86 -10.73
N PHE A 175 6.59 5.84 -10.68
CA PHE A 175 6.95 7.24 -10.50
C PHE A 175 6.57 7.68 -9.09
N THR A 176 7.52 8.24 -8.35
CA THR A 176 7.17 9.07 -7.20
C THR A 176 6.86 10.46 -7.71
N LEU A 177 5.62 10.85 -7.57
CA LEU A 177 5.10 12.15 -7.95
C LEU A 177 5.13 13.08 -6.75
N GLN A 178 5.48 14.33 -7.00
CA GLN A 178 5.49 15.41 -6.03
C GLN A 178 4.42 16.43 -6.40
N GLU A 179 3.64 16.85 -5.41
CA GLU A 179 2.69 17.95 -5.53
C GLU A 179 2.61 18.75 -4.22
N ASN A 180 2.22 20.01 -4.31
CA ASN A 180 2.26 20.94 -3.18
C ASN A 180 0.94 21.68 -2.95
N ASP A 181 -0.07 21.43 -3.76
CA ASP A 181 -1.34 22.15 -3.65
C ASP A 181 -2.21 21.53 -2.56
N PRO A 182 -2.68 22.31 -1.59
CA PRO A 182 -3.56 21.79 -0.56
C PRO A 182 -4.97 21.55 -1.12
N PRO A 183 -5.65 20.48 -0.67
CA PRO A 183 -7.04 20.21 -1.03
C PRO A 183 -8.00 21.25 -0.49
N ALA A 184 -9.22 21.31 -1.03
CA ALA A 184 -10.27 22.23 -0.63
C ALA A 184 -11.55 21.49 -0.25
N ALA A 185 -12.38 22.12 0.60
CA ALA A 185 -13.75 21.65 0.88
C ALA A 185 -14.69 22.82 1.16
N ARG A 186 -15.98 22.57 0.97
CA ARG A 186 -17.03 23.52 1.36
C ARG A 186 -18.30 22.79 1.78
N ALA A 187 -19.00 23.36 2.77
CA ALA A 187 -20.34 22.94 3.14
C ALA A 187 -21.35 23.33 2.05
N THR A 188 -22.23 22.42 1.65
CA THR A 188 -23.23 22.64 0.59
C THR A 188 -24.67 22.59 1.09
N GLY A 189 -24.94 21.97 2.25
CA GLY A 189 -26.29 21.84 2.78
C GLY A 189 -26.37 21.04 4.08
N GLY A 190 -27.55 20.69 4.48
CA GLY A 190 -27.84 19.89 5.66
C GLY A 190 -28.42 20.67 6.82
N SER A 191 -29.06 19.97 7.78
CA SER A 191 -29.70 20.58 8.93
C SER A 191 -28.69 21.30 9.87
N LEU A 192 -27.42 20.89 9.85
CA LEU A 192 -26.35 21.55 10.59
C LEU A 192 -26.15 23.01 10.20
N LEU A 193 -26.56 23.39 8.98
CA LEU A 193 -26.44 24.75 8.44
C LEU A 193 -27.73 25.57 8.54
N ALA A 194 -28.81 25.00 9.08
CA ALA A 194 -30.12 25.64 9.11
C ALA A 194 -30.18 26.89 9.98
N GLY A 195 -29.19 27.11 10.84
CA GLY A 195 -29.16 28.21 11.80
C GLY A 195 -29.95 27.91 13.06
N GLY A 196 -29.90 28.85 14.02
CA GLY A 196 -30.49 28.65 15.34
C GLY A 196 -29.68 27.74 16.24
N THR A 197 -30.32 27.27 17.31
CA THR A 197 -29.71 26.38 18.29
C THR A 197 -30.03 24.92 17.89
N LEU A 198 -29.03 24.09 17.75
CA LEU A 198 -29.14 22.71 17.30
C LEU A 198 -28.83 21.74 18.44
N SER A 199 -29.44 20.55 18.38
CA SER A 199 -29.22 19.47 19.34
C SER A 199 -29.34 18.09 18.65
N GLY A 200 -28.69 17.07 19.22
CA GLY A 200 -28.75 15.70 18.73
C GLY A 200 -28.07 15.50 17.37
N THR A 201 -28.57 14.54 16.60
CA THR A 201 -27.99 14.23 15.28
C THR A 201 -28.48 15.20 14.23
N GLN A 202 -27.54 15.85 13.56
CA GLN A 202 -27.76 16.75 12.43
C GLN A 202 -27.21 16.11 11.15
N THR A 203 -27.55 16.69 9.99
CA THR A 203 -26.99 16.29 8.71
C THR A 203 -26.11 17.41 8.14
N LEU A 204 -25.03 17.04 7.49
CA LEU A 204 -24.14 17.92 6.74
C LEU A 204 -23.92 17.38 5.34
N SER A 205 -24.07 18.23 4.34
CA SER A 205 -23.62 17.95 2.98
C SER A 205 -22.42 18.83 2.66
N TYR A 206 -21.42 18.28 1.98
CA TYR A 206 -20.23 19.01 1.58
C TYR A 206 -19.69 18.51 0.23
N THR A 207 -18.86 19.34 -0.40
CA THR A 207 -17.99 18.95 -1.50
C THR A 207 -16.55 19.13 -1.06
N ALA A 208 -15.68 18.20 -1.47
CA ALA A 208 -14.24 18.33 -1.34
C ALA A 208 -13.58 18.11 -2.68
N SER A 209 -12.45 18.76 -2.95
CA SER A 209 -11.75 18.65 -4.22
C SER A 209 -10.25 18.81 -4.05
N ASP A 210 -9.53 18.06 -4.85
CA ASP A 210 -8.11 18.21 -5.12
C ASP A 210 -7.85 17.82 -6.57
N ALA A 211 -7.25 18.73 -7.36
CA ALA A 211 -7.09 18.55 -8.80
C ALA A 211 -5.90 17.64 -9.14
N ASP A 212 -4.93 17.55 -8.28
CA ASP A 212 -3.64 16.91 -8.53
C ASP A 212 -3.58 15.47 -8.03
N SER A 213 -3.41 15.20 -6.76
CA SER A 213 -3.33 13.85 -6.22
C SER A 213 -4.69 13.23 -5.88
N GLY A 214 -5.70 14.07 -5.67
CA GLY A 214 -7.07 13.70 -5.30
C GLY A 214 -7.31 13.62 -3.80
N VAL A 215 -8.58 13.65 -3.41
CA VAL A 215 -9.02 13.71 -1.99
C VAL A 215 -8.91 12.33 -1.35
N HIS A 216 -8.14 12.24 -0.26
CA HIS A 216 -7.96 11.00 0.52
C HIS A 216 -8.87 10.93 1.74
N ASP A 217 -8.89 11.98 2.59
CA ASP A 217 -9.71 12.04 3.79
C ASP A 217 -10.35 13.41 3.99
N VAL A 218 -11.54 13.43 4.57
CA VAL A 218 -12.23 14.65 5.02
C VAL A 218 -12.67 14.46 6.47
N SER A 219 -12.22 15.34 7.36
CA SER A 219 -12.69 15.41 8.74
C SER A 219 -13.49 16.67 8.95
N VAL A 220 -14.63 16.57 9.62
CA VAL A 220 -15.49 17.67 10.00
C VAL A 220 -15.27 18.02 11.46
N GLN A 221 -15.02 19.29 11.74
CA GLN A 221 -14.80 19.79 13.09
C GLN A 221 -15.85 20.84 13.48
N LEU A 222 -16.30 20.75 14.72
CA LEU A 222 -17.00 21.82 15.42
C LEU A 222 -16.06 22.36 16.51
N GLY A 223 -15.59 23.58 16.31
CA GLY A 223 -14.50 24.14 17.13
C GLY A 223 -13.19 23.40 16.85
N THR A 224 -12.66 22.70 17.85
CA THR A 224 -11.46 21.84 17.74
C THR A 224 -11.79 20.36 17.80
N THR A 225 -13.07 19.99 17.94
CA THR A 225 -13.50 18.60 18.06
C THR A 225 -13.89 18.04 16.72
N THR A 226 -13.25 16.95 16.30
CA THR A 226 -13.67 16.19 15.11
C THR A 226 -14.94 15.42 15.44
N VAL A 227 -16.03 15.74 14.75
CA VAL A 227 -17.37 15.19 14.97
C VAL A 227 -17.76 14.13 13.93
N ALA A 228 -17.10 14.12 12.79
CA ALA A 228 -17.27 13.11 11.75
C ALA A 228 -16.06 13.06 10.81
N SER A 229 -15.87 11.97 10.10
CA SER A 229 -14.85 11.84 9.06
C SER A 229 -15.28 10.86 7.99
N ASP A 230 -14.90 11.15 6.74
CA ASP A 230 -14.98 10.23 5.60
C ASP A 230 -13.57 9.90 5.11
N SER A 231 -13.34 8.64 4.78
CA SER A 231 -12.10 8.20 4.14
C SER A 231 -12.42 7.61 2.77
N PHE A 232 -11.70 8.05 1.77
CA PHE A 232 -11.83 7.63 0.37
C PHE A 232 -10.71 6.68 -0.05
N ALA A 233 -9.90 6.21 0.89
CA ALA A 233 -8.77 5.32 0.65
C ALA A 233 -9.12 4.08 -0.19
N THR A 234 -10.34 3.56 -0.09
CA THR A 234 -10.81 2.41 -0.90
C THR A 234 -11.09 2.75 -2.36
N SER A 235 -11.23 4.03 -2.68
CA SER A 235 -11.45 4.55 -4.04
C SER A 235 -10.15 5.06 -4.67
N CYS A 236 -9.05 5.04 -3.92
CA CYS A 236 -7.74 5.42 -4.40
C CYS A 236 -7.06 4.25 -5.11
N ALA A 237 -6.35 4.56 -6.19
CA ALA A 237 -5.58 3.60 -6.98
C ALA A 237 -4.28 4.29 -7.43
N ASN A 238 -3.16 3.59 -7.29
CA ASN A 238 -1.85 4.14 -7.64
C ASN A 238 -1.49 3.85 -9.12
N ASP A 239 -2.46 3.83 -10.01
CA ASP A 239 -2.28 3.48 -11.44
C ASP A 239 -2.49 4.68 -12.39
N ASN A 240 -2.78 5.84 -11.86
CA ASN A 240 -3.06 7.07 -12.61
C ASN A 240 -2.33 8.28 -12.01
N TRP A 241 -2.33 9.41 -12.72
CA TRP A 241 -1.79 10.69 -12.27
C TRP A 241 -2.45 11.24 -11.01
N ASN A 242 -3.69 10.88 -10.75
CA ASN A 242 -4.36 11.11 -9.48
C ASN A 242 -4.53 9.78 -8.74
N ALA A 243 -3.91 9.66 -7.61
CA ALA A 243 -4.03 8.44 -6.80
C ALA A 243 -5.44 8.26 -6.24
N CYS A 244 -6.14 9.37 -5.95
CA CYS A 244 -7.51 9.38 -5.43
C CYS A 244 -8.45 10.17 -6.36
N PRO A 245 -9.78 10.03 -6.23
CA PRO A 245 -10.73 10.85 -6.97
C PRO A 245 -10.54 12.35 -6.71
N THR A 246 -10.55 13.15 -7.76
CA THR A 246 -10.30 14.60 -7.70
C THR A 246 -11.44 15.40 -7.07
N GLY A 247 -12.62 14.81 -6.96
CA GLY A 247 -13.79 15.43 -6.33
C GLY A 247 -14.59 14.42 -5.53
N GLN A 248 -15.11 14.87 -4.39
CA GLN A 248 -15.97 14.09 -3.52
C GLN A 248 -17.18 14.92 -3.15
N ASP A 249 -18.35 14.37 -3.41
CA ASP A 249 -19.64 14.96 -3.02
C ASP A 249 -20.27 14.07 -1.95
N ARG A 250 -20.51 14.62 -0.79
CA ARG A 250 -21.15 13.93 0.33
C ARG A 250 -22.49 14.58 0.66
N SER A 251 -23.55 13.81 0.55
CA SER A 251 -24.87 14.18 1.02
C SER A 251 -25.16 13.54 2.38
N GLU A 252 -25.83 14.25 3.26
CA GLU A 252 -26.40 13.73 4.50
C GLU A 252 -25.42 12.99 5.43
N MET A 253 -24.21 13.52 5.59
CA MET A 253 -23.30 13.05 6.62
C MET A 253 -23.91 13.33 7.98
N ALA A 254 -24.03 12.30 8.82
CA ALA A 254 -24.56 12.43 10.17
C ALA A 254 -23.54 13.08 11.11
N ILE A 255 -23.93 14.16 11.77
CA ILE A 255 -23.13 14.89 12.75
C ILE A 255 -23.84 14.82 14.10
N ASP A 256 -23.21 14.18 15.07
CA ASP A 256 -23.74 14.13 16.43
C ASP A 256 -23.24 15.35 17.23
N THR A 257 -24.15 16.30 17.51
CA THR A 257 -23.80 17.52 18.26
C THR A 257 -23.54 17.25 19.74
N ASN A 258 -23.90 16.07 20.26
CA ASN A 258 -23.57 15.70 21.64
C ASN A 258 -22.05 15.50 21.84
N GLN A 259 -21.27 15.48 20.77
CA GLN A 259 -19.81 15.38 20.84
C GLN A 259 -19.11 16.69 21.20
N VAL A 260 -19.83 17.82 21.21
CA VAL A 260 -19.29 19.12 21.55
C VAL A 260 -20.10 19.77 22.71
N PRO A 261 -19.48 20.63 23.53
CA PRO A 261 -20.19 21.38 24.57
C PRO A 261 -21.26 22.29 23.98
N ASP A 262 -22.22 22.71 24.82
CA ASP A 262 -23.17 23.75 24.44
C ASP A 262 -22.44 25.06 24.14
N GLY A 263 -22.94 25.80 23.15
CA GLY A 263 -22.38 27.08 22.73
C GLY A 263 -22.08 27.16 21.22
N PRO A 264 -21.42 28.24 20.79
CA PRO A 264 -21.06 28.47 19.41
C PRO A 264 -19.77 27.75 19.03
N HIS A 265 -19.81 27.01 17.94
CA HIS A 265 -18.68 26.27 17.38
C HIS A 265 -18.47 26.64 15.92
N PRO A 266 -17.28 27.13 15.50
CA PRO A 266 -16.97 27.29 14.10
C PRO A 266 -16.92 25.91 13.42
N LEU A 267 -17.57 25.81 12.26
CA LEU A 267 -17.54 24.61 11.42
C LEU A 267 -16.32 24.66 10.50
N ARG A 268 -15.47 23.66 10.61
CA ARG A 268 -14.25 23.51 9.81
C ARG A 268 -14.14 22.14 9.18
N PHE A 269 -13.40 22.09 8.07
CA PHE A 269 -12.98 20.85 7.44
C PHE A 269 -11.46 20.72 7.59
N ILE A 270 -10.97 19.53 7.89
CA ILE A 270 -9.59 19.14 7.67
C ILE A 270 -9.63 18.17 6.51
N VAL A 271 -9.02 18.54 5.40
CA VAL A 271 -8.97 17.75 4.18
C VAL A 271 -7.54 17.32 3.94
N THR A 272 -7.34 16.06 3.65
CA THR A 272 -6.03 15.49 3.31
C THR A 272 -6.15 14.88 1.91
N ASP A 273 -5.17 15.15 1.05
CA ASP A 273 -5.06 14.58 -0.28
C ASP A 273 -4.23 13.27 -0.27
N ALA A 274 -4.05 12.66 -1.43
CA ALA A 274 -3.27 11.44 -1.57
C ALA A 274 -1.75 11.66 -1.44
N ALA A 275 -1.26 12.89 -1.63
CA ALA A 275 0.12 13.26 -1.42
C ALA A 275 0.46 13.56 0.06
N GLY A 276 -0.58 13.61 0.92
CA GLY A 276 -0.45 13.92 2.35
C GLY A 276 -0.45 15.42 2.66
N ASN A 277 -0.76 16.31 1.67
CA ASN A 277 -0.99 17.71 1.97
C ASN A 277 -2.31 17.85 2.72
N THR A 278 -2.34 18.73 3.69
CA THR A 278 -3.50 18.93 4.56
C THR A 278 -3.91 20.39 4.58
N ALA A 279 -5.19 20.64 4.36
CA ALA A 279 -5.80 21.95 4.50
C ALA A 279 -6.79 21.97 5.66
N THR A 280 -6.75 23.05 6.44
CA THR A 280 -7.83 23.40 7.36
C THR A 280 -8.67 24.49 6.73
N VAL A 281 -9.88 24.12 6.32
CA VAL A 281 -10.80 25.02 5.61
C VAL A 281 -11.89 25.49 6.58
N ASP A 282 -11.92 26.78 6.88
CA ASP A 282 -13.01 27.39 7.64
C ASP A 282 -14.22 27.57 6.71
N SER A 283 -15.36 27.01 7.09
CA SER A 283 -16.60 27.14 6.31
C SER A 283 -17.23 28.52 6.35
N GLY A 284 -16.72 29.42 7.20
CA GLY A 284 -17.36 30.71 7.51
C GLY A 284 -18.66 30.58 8.28
N ARG A 285 -18.99 29.39 8.79
CA ARG A 285 -20.22 29.13 9.55
C ARG A 285 -19.90 28.82 11.00
N THR A 286 -20.77 29.31 11.88
CA THR A 286 -20.78 28.98 13.31
C THR A 286 -22.06 28.23 13.63
N VAL A 287 -21.93 27.05 14.21
CA VAL A 287 -23.03 26.21 14.69
C VAL A 287 -23.21 26.44 16.17
N THR A 288 -24.41 26.82 16.59
CA THR A 288 -24.73 26.97 18.03
C THR A 288 -25.40 25.68 18.49
N VAL A 289 -24.78 25.01 19.45
CA VAL A 289 -25.27 23.75 20.02
C VAL A 289 -25.88 23.97 21.39
N SER A 290 -27.02 23.34 21.65
CA SER A 290 -27.59 23.22 22.99
C SER A 290 -28.31 21.89 23.09
N ASN A 291 -27.64 20.92 23.66
CA ASN A 291 -28.19 19.58 23.84
C ASN A 291 -29.00 19.55 25.13
N PRO A 292 -30.28 19.07 25.12
CA PRO A 292 -31.06 18.98 26.32
C PRO A 292 -30.35 18.10 27.34
N GLN A 293 -30.04 18.63 28.49
CA GLN A 293 -29.57 17.83 29.62
C GLN A 293 -30.67 16.84 29.98
N SER A 294 -30.42 15.56 29.92
CA SER A 294 -31.35 14.55 30.42
C SER A 294 -31.36 14.57 31.93
N ASN A 295 -32.24 15.44 32.49
CA ASN A 295 -32.55 15.44 33.90
C ASN A 295 -33.45 14.23 34.23
N GLY A 296 -32.91 13.03 34.22
CA GLY A 296 -33.51 11.83 34.79
C GLY A 296 -32.97 11.56 36.18
N PRO A 297 -33.78 11.06 37.14
CA PRO A 297 -33.32 10.73 38.49
C PRO A 297 -32.41 9.51 38.44
N GLY A 298 -31.12 9.74 38.51
CA GLY A 298 -30.07 8.72 38.48
C GLY A 298 -28.78 9.30 37.93
N ALA A 299 -28.25 10.33 38.62
CA ALA A 299 -26.89 10.80 38.31
C ALA A 299 -25.90 9.67 38.52
N VAL A 300 -25.63 8.91 37.44
CA VAL A 300 -24.45 8.05 37.39
C VAL A 300 -23.26 9.00 37.46
N ALA A 301 -22.43 8.83 38.47
CA ALA A 301 -21.22 9.61 38.67
C ALA A 301 -20.47 9.70 37.36
N LYS A 302 -20.08 10.90 36.93
CA LYS A 302 -19.27 11.19 35.75
C LYS A 302 -18.04 10.31 35.77
N THR A 303 -18.06 9.24 34.98
CA THR A 303 -16.92 8.31 34.88
C THR A 303 -16.12 8.75 33.69
N THR A 304 -15.05 9.48 33.88
CA THR A 304 -14.14 9.97 32.84
C THR A 304 -13.29 8.89 32.25
N ASP A 305 -13.11 7.77 32.96
CA ASP A 305 -12.25 6.67 32.55
C ASP A 305 -13.01 5.34 32.50
N VAL A 306 -12.96 4.70 31.35
CA VAL A 306 -13.37 3.32 31.13
C VAL A 306 -12.14 2.45 31.05
N GLN A 307 -12.09 1.37 31.80
CA GLN A 307 -11.02 0.41 31.74
C GLN A 307 -11.47 -0.77 30.86
N VAL A 308 -10.82 -0.95 29.71
CA VAL A 308 -10.96 -2.14 28.90
C VAL A 308 -9.88 -3.14 29.36
N ARG A 309 -10.31 -4.20 30.02
CA ARG A 309 -9.42 -5.26 30.54
C ARG A 309 -9.48 -6.46 29.63
N LEU A 310 -8.33 -6.92 29.12
CA LEU A 310 -8.24 -8.12 28.29
C LEU A 310 -7.92 -9.34 29.15
N GLY A 311 -8.60 -10.45 28.89
CA GLY A 311 -8.38 -11.72 29.58
C GLY A 311 -7.11 -12.47 29.17
N GLN A 312 -6.38 -11.97 28.16
CA GLN A 312 -5.20 -12.61 27.57
C GLN A 312 -4.12 -11.56 27.26
N GLY A 313 -2.89 -12.03 27.12
CA GLY A 313 -1.79 -11.19 26.59
C GLY A 313 -1.27 -10.13 27.55
N LEU A 314 -1.57 -10.20 28.81
CA LEU A 314 -1.07 -9.28 29.84
C LEU A 314 0.46 -9.33 29.89
N GLY A 315 1.12 -8.34 29.26
CA GLY A 315 2.57 -8.21 29.20
C GLY A 315 3.30 -9.24 28.31
N ARG A 316 2.60 -10.12 27.58
CA ARG A 316 3.19 -11.11 26.65
C ARG A 316 2.38 -11.23 25.36
N PRO A 317 3.05 -11.40 24.19
CA PRO A 317 2.37 -11.63 22.94
C PRO A 317 1.56 -12.95 22.95
N VAL A 318 0.37 -12.93 22.36
CA VAL A 318 -0.41 -14.14 22.08
C VAL A 318 0.16 -14.79 20.82
N ARG A 319 0.63 -16.02 20.92
CA ARG A 319 1.24 -16.77 19.81
C ARG A 319 0.27 -17.77 19.21
N THR A 320 0.11 -17.72 17.89
CA THR A 320 -0.74 -18.65 17.16
C THR A 320 -0.10 -19.09 15.83
N ALA A 321 -0.74 -20.01 15.11
CA ALA A 321 -0.38 -20.36 13.74
C ALA A 321 -1.44 -19.81 12.78
N TYR A 322 -1.02 -19.43 11.57
CA TYR A 322 -1.94 -18.92 10.56
C TYR A 322 -3.12 -19.87 10.32
N GLY A 323 -4.33 -19.31 10.32
CA GLY A 323 -5.58 -20.03 10.12
C GLY A 323 -6.14 -20.72 11.37
N ARG A 324 -5.49 -20.58 12.52
CA ARG A 324 -6.10 -20.98 13.80
C ARG A 324 -7.09 -19.90 14.24
N LYS A 325 -8.24 -20.32 14.72
CA LYS A 325 -9.23 -19.41 15.31
C LYS A 325 -8.64 -18.81 16.58
N VAL A 326 -8.67 -17.49 16.68
CA VAL A 326 -8.29 -16.72 17.87
C VAL A 326 -9.51 -15.96 18.33
N VAL A 327 -9.84 -16.09 19.60
CA VAL A 327 -10.87 -15.29 20.25
C VAL A 327 -10.21 -14.49 21.36
N VAL A 328 -10.37 -13.18 21.31
CA VAL A 328 -9.94 -12.29 22.40
C VAL A 328 -11.17 -12.00 23.25
N THR A 329 -11.04 -12.25 24.54
CA THR A 329 -12.07 -11.94 25.55
C THR A 329 -11.60 -10.78 26.40
N GLY A 330 -12.53 -10.02 26.94
CA GLY A 330 -12.24 -8.92 27.83
C GLY A 330 -13.46 -8.49 28.61
N GLN A 331 -13.27 -7.47 29.44
CA GLN A 331 -14.32 -6.83 30.21
C GLN A 331 -14.12 -5.32 30.20
N ALA A 332 -15.20 -4.58 30.04
CA ALA A 332 -15.21 -3.15 30.22
C ALA A 332 -15.84 -2.78 31.57
N VAL A 333 -15.11 -1.97 32.32
CA VAL A 333 -15.55 -1.51 33.62
C VAL A 333 -15.37 0.01 33.75
N SER A 334 -16.16 0.63 34.59
CA SER A 334 -15.95 2.03 34.97
C SER A 334 -14.68 2.22 35.80
N ALA A 335 -14.25 3.46 36.02
CA ALA A 335 -13.13 3.76 36.94
C ALA A 335 -13.37 3.20 38.35
N GLY A 336 -14.61 3.12 38.79
CA GLY A 336 -15.01 2.50 40.06
C GLY A 336 -15.09 0.96 40.02
N GLY A 337 -14.71 0.32 38.90
CA GLY A 337 -14.71 -1.14 38.75
C GLY A 337 -16.08 -1.75 38.44
N GLN A 338 -17.12 -0.95 38.24
CA GLN A 338 -18.47 -1.47 37.91
C GLN A 338 -18.52 -1.94 36.43
N PRO A 339 -19.10 -3.10 36.14
CA PRO A 339 -19.28 -3.59 34.78
C PRO A 339 -20.10 -2.62 33.91
N LEU A 340 -19.67 -2.43 32.68
CA LEU A 340 -20.37 -1.60 31.69
C LEU A 340 -21.05 -2.51 30.65
N ALA A 341 -22.35 -2.67 30.82
CA ALA A 341 -23.16 -3.51 29.94
C ALA A 341 -23.56 -2.79 28.65
N SER A 342 -23.70 -3.57 27.56
CA SER A 342 -24.23 -3.11 26.28
C SER A 342 -23.47 -1.96 25.63
N ILE A 343 -22.19 -1.78 25.95
CA ILE A 343 -21.36 -0.77 25.29
C ILE A 343 -20.61 -1.36 24.09
N PRO A 344 -20.48 -0.59 22.99
CA PRO A 344 -19.72 -1.03 21.83
C PRO A 344 -18.22 -0.98 22.12
N ILE A 345 -17.50 -2.01 21.72
CA ILE A 345 -16.03 -2.06 21.72
C ILE A 345 -15.54 -2.12 20.29
N ASP A 346 -14.91 -1.05 19.84
CA ASP A 346 -14.29 -1.00 18.52
C ASP A 346 -12.98 -1.76 18.53
N VAL A 347 -12.72 -2.52 17.47
CA VAL A 347 -11.50 -3.30 17.34
C VAL A 347 -10.74 -2.87 16.09
N ALA A 348 -9.52 -2.43 16.30
CA ALA A 348 -8.61 -2.05 15.23
C ALA A 348 -7.34 -2.89 15.27
N ALA A 349 -6.65 -2.98 14.14
CA ALA A 349 -5.40 -3.72 14.01
C ALA A 349 -4.34 -2.88 13.32
N GLN A 350 -3.10 -2.94 13.83
CA GLN A 350 -1.92 -2.39 13.17
C GLN A 350 -0.97 -3.53 12.84
N ILE A 351 -0.69 -3.77 11.57
CA ILE A 351 0.24 -4.81 11.12
C ILE A 351 1.65 -4.44 11.59
N ALA A 352 2.42 -5.44 12.04
CA ALA A 352 3.78 -5.24 12.52
C ALA A 352 4.76 -5.07 11.33
N GLN A 353 4.59 -3.99 10.58
CA GLN A 353 5.46 -3.53 9.50
C GLN A 353 5.60 -2.00 9.57
N PRO A 354 6.74 -1.44 9.16
CA PRO A 354 6.92 0.01 9.07
C PRO A 354 5.84 0.66 8.18
N GLY A 355 5.37 1.84 8.57
CA GLY A 355 4.40 2.62 7.79
C GLY A 355 2.97 2.08 7.80
N GLN A 356 2.66 1.03 8.58
CA GLN A 356 1.29 0.54 8.70
C GLN A 356 0.53 1.29 9.79
N GLU A 357 -0.66 1.74 9.45
CA GLU A 357 -1.54 2.45 10.37
C GLU A 357 -2.52 1.51 11.07
N LEU A 358 -3.15 2.03 12.12
CA LEU A 358 -4.19 1.35 12.86
C LEU A 358 -5.49 1.38 12.07
N ALA A 359 -5.95 0.23 11.56
CA ALA A 359 -7.17 0.10 10.77
C ALA A 359 -8.27 -0.64 11.53
N GLY A 360 -9.51 -0.19 11.43
CA GLY A 360 -10.67 -0.87 12.00
C GLY A 360 -10.87 -2.25 11.38
N ILE A 361 -11.04 -3.29 12.22
CA ILE A 361 -11.27 -4.66 11.76
C ILE A 361 -12.61 -5.24 12.25
N GLY A 362 -13.34 -4.51 13.05
CA GLY A 362 -14.66 -4.89 13.52
C GLY A 362 -15.07 -4.24 14.83
N ARG A 363 -16.21 -4.66 15.33
CA ARG A 363 -16.80 -4.20 16.59
C ARG A 363 -17.41 -5.38 17.33
N THR A 364 -17.41 -5.34 18.64
CA THR A 364 -18.16 -6.24 19.52
C THR A 364 -18.93 -5.42 20.55
N GLN A 365 -19.75 -6.07 21.35
CA GLN A 365 -20.55 -5.41 22.41
C GLN A 365 -20.37 -6.17 23.72
N THR A 366 -20.38 -5.46 24.84
CA THR A 366 -20.35 -6.08 26.16
C THR A 366 -21.71 -6.65 26.52
N ASP A 367 -21.72 -7.76 27.26
CA ASP A 367 -22.92 -8.36 27.86
C ASP A 367 -23.30 -7.67 29.18
N GLY A 368 -24.30 -8.21 29.88
CA GLY A 368 -24.79 -7.69 31.17
C GLY A 368 -23.74 -7.66 32.29
N THR A 369 -22.65 -8.40 32.14
CA THR A 369 -21.51 -8.42 33.09
C THR A 369 -20.34 -7.55 32.63
N GLY A 370 -20.52 -6.79 31.57
CA GLY A 370 -19.47 -6.01 30.93
C GLY A 370 -18.46 -6.84 30.15
N ALA A 371 -18.66 -8.16 30.02
CA ALA A 371 -17.74 -9.01 29.28
C ALA A 371 -18.00 -8.97 27.77
N PHE A 372 -16.93 -9.16 26.99
CA PHE A 372 -17.02 -9.25 25.53
C PHE A 372 -16.10 -10.32 24.97
N ALA A 373 -16.41 -10.77 23.76
CA ALA A 373 -15.56 -11.67 22.98
C ALA A 373 -15.51 -11.19 21.53
N PHE A 374 -14.32 -11.26 20.92
CA PHE A 374 -14.09 -10.88 19.53
C PHE A 374 -13.33 -11.98 18.79
N HIS A 375 -13.89 -12.43 17.68
CA HIS A 375 -13.26 -13.40 16.78
C HIS A 375 -12.31 -12.69 15.84
N VAL A 376 -11.02 -12.87 16.09
CA VAL A 376 -9.97 -12.18 15.32
C VAL A 376 -9.85 -12.81 13.93
N PRO A 377 -10.00 -12.03 12.83
CA PRO A 377 -9.79 -12.52 11.48
C PRO A 377 -8.36 -13.07 11.29
N PRO A 378 -8.14 -14.09 10.42
CA PRO A 378 -6.80 -14.52 10.06
C PRO A 378 -5.98 -13.36 9.49
N GLY A 379 -4.67 -13.31 9.80
CA GLY A 379 -3.80 -12.23 9.31
C GLY A 379 -2.39 -12.35 9.89
N PRO A 380 -1.53 -11.35 9.60
CA PRO A 380 -0.14 -11.32 10.04
C PRO A 380 0.04 -10.97 11.53
N ASN A 381 1.29 -10.86 11.95
CA ASN A 381 1.66 -10.26 13.24
C ASN A 381 1.10 -8.84 13.30
N ARG A 382 0.45 -8.50 14.39
CA ARG A 382 -0.19 -7.20 14.55
C ARG A 382 -0.49 -6.88 16.00
N THR A 383 -0.60 -5.61 16.30
CA THR A 383 -1.22 -5.14 17.53
C THR A 383 -2.72 -4.99 17.31
N LEU A 384 -3.52 -5.54 18.18
CA LEU A 384 -4.97 -5.35 18.21
C LEU A 384 -5.29 -4.37 19.31
N ARG A 385 -6.04 -3.33 18.98
CA ARG A 385 -6.56 -2.33 19.92
C ARG A 385 -8.05 -2.55 20.11
N PHE A 386 -8.45 -2.68 21.37
CA PHE A 386 -9.85 -2.72 21.80
C PHE A 386 -10.15 -1.40 22.49
N ALA A 387 -11.04 -0.61 21.92
CA ALA A 387 -11.31 0.73 22.39
C ALA A 387 -12.81 0.97 22.57
N TYR A 388 -13.13 1.67 23.63
CA TYR A 388 -14.42 2.28 23.83
C TYR A 388 -14.28 3.79 23.85
N THR A 389 -15.17 4.45 23.12
CA THR A 389 -15.32 5.90 23.18
C THR A 389 -16.79 6.18 23.32
N SER A 390 -17.20 6.79 24.42
CA SER A 390 -18.59 7.19 24.61
C SER A 390 -18.92 8.39 23.74
N PRO A 391 -20.20 8.58 23.40
CA PRO A 391 -20.68 9.90 23.04
C PRO A 391 -20.28 10.93 24.12
N VAL A 392 -20.00 12.16 23.71
CA VAL A 392 -19.72 13.23 24.67
C VAL A 392 -21.00 13.57 25.41
N SER A 393 -20.98 13.49 26.74
CA SER A 393 -22.07 13.93 27.59
C SER A 393 -21.52 14.96 28.61
N ASP A 394 -22.16 16.10 28.71
CA ASP A 394 -21.75 17.20 29.61
C ASP A 394 -20.29 17.66 29.45
N GLY A 395 -19.80 17.65 28.21
CA GLY A 395 -18.40 17.99 27.88
C GLY A 395 -17.39 16.93 28.28
N VAL A 396 -17.83 15.77 28.75
CA VAL A 396 -16.96 14.65 29.14
C VAL A 396 -17.17 13.47 28.21
N GLN A 397 -16.07 12.97 27.64
CA GLN A 397 -16.05 11.76 26.84
C GLN A 397 -15.34 10.65 27.63
N ALA A 398 -16.05 9.59 27.94
CA ALA A 398 -15.43 8.42 28.54
C ALA A 398 -14.67 7.65 27.46
N LYS A 399 -13.40 7.39 27.72
CA LYS A 399 -12.52 6.63 26.81
C LYS A 399 -11.83 5.52 27.58
N GLY A 400 -11.67 4.40 26.92
CA GLY A 400 -10.88 3.30 27.43
C GLY A 400 -10.32 2.49 26.30
N GLN A 401 -9.06 2.08 26.42
CA GLN A 401 -8.44 1.21 25.42
C GLN A 401 -7.51 0.20 26.04
N SER A 402 -7.32 -0.90 25.37
CA SER A 402 -6.32 -1.90 25.71
C SER A 402 -5.78 -2.58 24.47
N ASP A 403 -4.48 -2.80 24.44
CA ASP A 403 -3.77 -3.36 23.31
C ASP A 403 -3.29 -4.78 23.61
N ILE A 404 -3.30 -5.65 22.60
CA ILE A 404 -2.74 -6.99 22.67
C ILE A 404 -1.91 -7.28 21.42
N VAL A 405 -0.70 -7.78 21.60
CA VAL A 405 0.17 -8.19 20.49
C VAL A 405 -0.15 -9.62 20.08
N LEU A 406 -0.46 -9.82 18.81
CA LEU A 406 -0.69 -11.13 18.22
C LEU A 406 0.48 -11.50 17.30
N GLU A 407 1.21 -12.53 17.66
CA GLU A 407 2.30 -13.11 16.88
C GLU A 407 1.82 -14.39 16.17
N VAL A 408 1.93 -14.41 14.84
CA VAL A 408 1.38 -15.46 13.99
C VAL A 408 2.51 -16.19 13.26
N ARG A 409 2.63 -17.49 13.46
CA ARG A 409 3.57 -18.31 12.69
C ARG A 409 3.06 -18.50 11.28
N ALA A 410 3.93 -18.28 10.29
CA ALA A 410 3.66 -18.51 8.89
C ALA A 410 3.22 -19.96 8.63
N GLY A 411 2.38 -20.15 7.63
CA GLY A 411 1.96 -21.46 7.17
C GLY A 411 2.07 -21.57 5.66
N ALA A 412 2.30 -22.78 5.15
CA ALA A 412 2.23 -23.07 3.72
C ALA A 412 1.57 -24.42 3.46
N HIS A 413 1.00 -24.55 2.29
CA HIS A 413 0.65 -25.85 1.73
C HIS A 413 1.82 -26.34 0.86
N LEU A 414 2.24 -27.60 1.06
CA LEU A 414 3.26 -28.27 0.26
C LEU A 414 2.65 -29.50 -0.39
N SER A 415 2.93 -29.70 -1.68
CA SER A 415 2.58 -30.87 -2.48
C SER A 415 3.81 -31.41 -3.22
N VAL A 416 3.73 -32.64 -3.71
CA VAL A 416 4.80 -33.28 -4.51
C VAL A 416 4.16 -33.97 -5.70
N SER A 417 4.85 -33.96 -6.86
CA SER A 417 4.34 -34.57 -8.09
C SER A 417 4.12 -36.07 -7.95
N ASP A 418 5.08 -36.77 -7.32
CA ASP A 418 5.08 -38.22 -7.19
C ASP A 418 5.47 -38.65 -5.78
N ARG A 419 4.69 -39.53 -5.18
CA ARG A 419 4.95 -40.04 -3.83
C ARG A 419 5.82 -41.30 -3.81
N LYS A 420 5.95 -41.99 -4.96
CA LYS A 420 6.83 -43.16 -5.15
C LYS A 420 7.63 -42.97 -6.43
N ILE A 421 8.93 -43.09 -6.35
CA ILE A 421 9.84 -42.92 -7.47
C ILE A 421 10.98 -43.94 -7.41
N ALA A 422 11.57 -44.28 -8.53
CA ALA A 422 12.85 -45.02 -8.58
C ALA A 422 14.00 -44.09 -8.18
N GLY A 423 15.06 -44.64 -7.62
CA GLY A 423 16.30 -43.91 -7.35
C GLY A 423 16.82 -43.17 -8.57
N GLY A 424 17.44 -42.03 -8.40
CA GLY A 424 17.93 -41.16 -9.49
C GLY A 424 16.87 -40.34 -10.23
N ARG A 425 15.59 -40.53 -9.96
CA ARG A 425 14.52 -39.76 -10.58
C ARG A 425 14.32 -38.39 -9.88
N ARG A 426 13.70 -37.48 -10.61
CA ARG A 426 13.35 -36.13 -10.14
C ARG A 426 11.89 -36.08 -9.70
N VAL A 427 11.63 -35.33 -8.65
CA VAL A 427 10.28 -34.93 -8.25
C VAL A 427 10.16 -33.40 -8.23
N THR A 428 8.96 -32.91 -8.42
CA THR A 428 8.66 -31.49 -8.29
C THR A 428 7.87 -31.26 -7.01
N PHE A 429 8.43 -30.49 -6.11
CA PHE A 429 7.71 -29.94 -4.98
C PHE A 429 7.09 -28.61 -5.39
N ARG A 430 5.84 -28.39 -5.04
CA ARG A 430 5.12 -27.13 -5.23
C ARG A 430 4.44 -26.74 -3.94
N GLY A 431 4.38 -25.45 -3.68
CA GLY A 431 3.66 -24.98 -2.52
C GLY A 431 3.24 -23.54 -2.64
N GLN A 432 2.42 -23.12 -1.67
CA GLN A 432 1.92 -21.76 -1.56
C GLN A 432 1.82 -21.35 -0.10
N LEU A 433 2.22 -20.13 0.22
CA LEU A 433 2.00 -19.51 1.51
C LEU A 433 0.50 -19.33 1.78
N LYS A 434 0.10 -19.41 3.04
CA LYS A 434 -1.31 -19.27 3.45
C LYS A 434 -1.71 -17.84 3.77
N GLY A 435 -0.78 -16.91 3.88
CA GLY A 435 -1.05 -15.51 4.24
C GLY A 435 -0.06 -14.55 3.62
N GLY A 436 -0.51 -13.29 3.44
CA GLY A 436 0.26 -12.15 2.97
C GLY A 436 0.20 -11.00 3.99
N PRO A 437 0.81 -9.87 3.68
CA PRO A 437 1.43 -9.50 2.40
C PRO A 437 2.72 -10.27 2.11
N ILE A 438 3.03 -10.46 0.82
CA ILE A 438 4.28 -11.08 0.37
C ILE A 438 5.24 -9.97 -0.05
N PRO A 439 6.47 -9.90 0.49
CA PRO A 439 7.46 -8.90 0.08
C PRO A 439 7.80 -9.03 -1.40
N ILE A 440 8.19 -7.93 -2.04
CA ILE A 440 8.56 -7.88 -3.46
C ILE A 440 9.67 -8.90 -3.79
N GLY A 441 10.66 -9.06 -2.91
CA GLY A 441 11.73 -10.06 -3.05
C GLY A 441 11.31 -11.50 -2.76
N GLY A 442 10.01 -11.74 -2.48
CA GLY A 442 9.53 -13.05 -2.06
C GLY A 442 9.91 -13.42 -0.62
N VAL A 443 9.53 -14.63 -0.21
CA VAL A 443 9.81 -15.17 1.13
C VAL A 443 10.74 -16.38 1.01
N PRO A 444 11.86 -16.43 1.75
CA PRO A 444 12.76 -17.56 1.74
C PRO A 444 12.08 -18.85 2.23
N ILE A 445 12.28 -19.93 1.50
CA ILE A 445 11.71 -21.26 1.74
C ILE A 445 12.83 -22.29 1.84
N GLY A 446 13.05 -22.81 3.05
CA GLY A 446 14.06 -23.85 3.27
C GLY A 446 13.44 -25.26 3.29
N PHE A 447 13.77 -26.10 2.33
CA PHE A 447 13.33 -27.50 2.26
C PHE A 447 14.08 -28.36 3.25
N ARG A 448 13.34 -29.10 4.07
CA ARG A 448 13.86 -30.01 5.09
C ARG A 448 13.29 -31.41 4.89
N GLY A 449 14.13 -32.40 5.15
CA GLY A 449 13.76 -33.80 5.11
C GLY A 449 14.29 -34.53 6.35
N LYS A 450 13.61 -35.61 6.74
CA LYS A 450 14.07 -36.50 7.80
C LYS A 450 14.70 -37.74 7.21
N VAL A 451 15.94 -38.02 7.60
CA VAL A 451 16.70 -39.23 7.23
C VAL A 451 17.10 -39.94 8.53
N GLY A 452 16.49 -41.09 8.81
CA GLY A 452 16.58 -41.72 10.12
C GLY A 452 16.03 -40.77 11.21
N ASN A 453 16.83 -40.50 12.25
CA ASN A 453 16.46 -39.57 13.30
C ASN A 453 16.89 -38.12 13.07
N HIS A 454 17.61 -37.85 11.99
CA HIS A 454 18.18 -36.53 11.71
C HIS A 454 17.34 -35.74 10.72
N THR A 455 17.07 -34.48 11.05
CA THR A 455 16.49 -33.50 10.13
C THR A 455 17.60 -32.74 9.42
N ARG A 456 17.56 -32.73 8.08
CA ARG A 456 18.53 -32.00 7.25
C ARG A 456 17.81 -31.03 6.33
N LYS A 457 18.39 -29.86 6.15
CA LYS A 457 18.07 -28.93 5.09
C LYS A 457 18.75 -29.43 3.81
N PHE A 458 18.05 -29.51 2.69
CA PHE A 458 18.62 -30.05 1.44
C PHE A 458 18.46 -29.12 0.24
N ALA A 459 17.63 -28.07 0.35
CA ALA A 459 17.49 -27.05 -0.68
C ALA A 459 16.83 -25.80 -0.13
N ASP A 460 17.01 -24.68 -0.87
CA ASP A 460 16.34 -23.42 -0.67
C ASP A 460 15.69 -22.96 -1.95
N THR A 461 14.66 -22.13 -1.83
CA THR A 461 14.04 -21.36 -2.90
C THR A 461 13.39 -20.13 -2.30
N GLN A 462 12.84 -19.28 -3.15
CA GLN A 462 12.00 -18.14 -2.76
C GLN A 462 10.61 -18.29 -3.34
N THR A 463 9.65 -17.60 -2.75
CA THR A 463 8.32 -17.51 -3.32
C THR A 463 8.29 -16.45 -4.43
N ASP A 464 7.34 -16.59 -5.35
CA ASP A 464 6.92 -15.48 -6.20
C ASP A 464 6.09 -14.46 -5.39
N GLY A 465 5.74 -13.33 -6.00
CA GLY A 465 4.90 -12.29 -5.39
C GLY A 465 3.49 -12.74 -5.00
N ARG A 466 3.06 -13.92 -5.46
CA ARG A 466 1.80 -14.57 -5.05
C ARG A 466 1.99 -15.60 -3.95
N GLY A 467 3.20 -15.70 -3.39
CA GLY A 467 3.53 -16.65 -2.34
C GLY A 467 3.69 -18.10 -2.82
N ARG A 468 3.82 -18.36 -4.13
CA ARG A 468 4.01 -19.69 -4.69
C ARG A 468 5.49 -20.00 -4.80
N PHE A 469 5.85 -21.25 -4.57
CA PHE A 469 7.22 -21.72 -4.71
C PHE A 469 7.28 -23.09 -5.36
N ARG A 470 8.41 -23.39 -6.01
CA ARG A 470 8.67 -24.64 -6.71
C ARG A 470 10.12 -25.07 -6.54
N LEU A 471 10.33 -26.37 -6.34
CA LEU A 471 11.64 -27.00 -6.33
C LEU A 471 11.59 -28.30 -7.13
N VAL A 472 12.52 -28.49 -8.05
CA VAL A 472 12.78 -29.77 -8.70
C VAL A 472 13.99 -30.41 -8.02
N TYR A 473 13.80 -31.57 -7.42
CA TYR A 473 14.85 -32.28 -6.69
C TYR A 473 15.08 -33.67 -7.24
N LYS A 474 16.35 -34.03 -7.42
CA LYS A 474 16.79 -35.37 -7.85
C LYS A 474 17.23 -36.16 -6.63
N PHE A 475 16.54 -37.27 -6.35
CA PHE A 475 16.95 -38.17 -5.28
C PHE A 475 18.15 -39.03 -5.71
N PRO A 476 19.05 -39.43 -4.79
CA PRO A 476 20.17 -40.33 -5.10
C PRO A 476 19.71 -41.64 -5.77
N ALA A 477 20.51 -42.16 -6.68
CA ALA A 477 20.21 -43.38 -7.41
C ALA A 477 20.49 -44.69 -6.64
N ALA A 478 21.37 -44.61 -5.62
CA ALA A 478 21.80 -45.78 -4.85
C ALA A 478 21.26 -45.75 -3.41
N GLY A 479 20.84 -46.92 -2.95
CA GLY A 479 20.41 -47.08 -1.55
C GLY A 479 19.20 -48.02 -1.39
N PRO A 480 18.89 -48.45 -0.20
CA PRO A 480 17.68 -49.24 0.05
C PRO A 480 16.42 -48.38 -0.12
N THR A 481 15.30 -49.04 -0.44
CA THR A 481 13.99 -48.37 -0.45
C THR A 481 13.75 -47.59 0.84
N ARG A 482 13.49 -46.28 0.72
CA ARG A 482 13.32 -45.41 1.89
C ARG A 482 12.27 -44.34 1.66
N THR A 483 11.49 -44.07 2.71
CA THR A 483 10.52 -42.99 2.72
C THR A 483 11.08 -41.76 3.43
N TYR A 484 11.02 -40.63 2.74
CA TYR A 484 11.48 -39.33 3.23
C TYR A 484 10.29 -38.43 3.55
N PRO A 485 10.00 -38.12 4.81
CA PRO A 485 9.13 -37.01 5.14
C PRO A 485 9.81 -35.68 4.78
N VAL A 486 9.13 -34.86 4.01
CA VAL A 486 9.60 -33.55 3.53
C VAL A 486 8.64 -32.45 3.95
N TRP A 487 9.17 -31.33 4.38
CA TRP A 487 8.42 -30.10 4.71
C TRP A 487 9.28 -28.89 4.43
N VAL A 488 8.69 -27.70 4.47
CA VAL A 488 9.45 -26.45 4.33
C VAL A 488 9.40 -25.64 5.62
N ARG A 489 10.48 -24.91 5.89
CA ARG A 489 10.54 -23.80 6.85
C ARG A 489 10.41 -22.51 6.09
N ILE A 490 9.58 -21.59 6.61
CA ILE A 490 9.14 -20.38 5.96
C ILE A 490 9.70 -19.19 6.74
N GLY A 491 10.25 -18.21 6.04
CA GLY A 491 10.55 -16.90 6.57
C GLY A 491 11.62 -16.86 7.68
N ALA A 492 12.56 -17.82 7.71
CA ALA A 492 13.60 -17.83 8.76
C ALA A 492 14.45 -16.56 8.74
N ASP A 493 14.63 -15.95 7.54
CA ASP A 493 15.51 -14.80 7.31
C ASP A 493 14.79 -13.75 6.43
N ALA A 494 13.44 -13.72 6.44
CA ALA A 494 12.67 -12.79 5.63
C ALA A 494 12.57 -11.44 6.32
N GLN A 495 13.16 -10.43 5.72
CA GLN A 495 12.85 -9.04 6.02
C GLN A 495 11.46 -8.72 5.42
N ASP A 496 10.69 -7.86 6.08
CA ASP A 496 9.39 -7.36 5.63
C ASP A 496 8.27 -8.40 5.45
N TYR A 497 8.47 -9.63 5.93
CA TYR A 497 7.39 -10.61 6.00
C TYR A 497 6.82 -10.69 7.43
N PRO A 498 5.61 -10.13 7.68
CA PRO A 498 5.10 -9.89 9.02
C PRO A 498 4.54 -11.16 9.68
N TYR A 499 5.34 -12.21 9.74
CA TYR A 499 5.02 -13.48 10.40
C TYR A 499 6.24 -14.03 11.13
N LEU A 500 6.02 -14.72 12.21
CA LEU A 500 7.06 -15.56 12.79
C LEU A 500 7.40 -16.73 11.86
N PRO A 501 8.64 -17.23 11.88
CA PRO A 501 9.02 -18.42 11.13
C PRO A 501 8.06 -19.59 11.38
N GLY A 502 7.64 -20.24 10.28
CA GLY A 502 6.64 -21.29 10.30
C GLY A 502 7.01 -22.52 9.50
N LEU A 503 6.09 -23.46 9.41
CA LEU A 503 6.28 -24.74 8.73
C LEU A 503 5.08 -25.05 7.82
N SER A 504 5.34 -25.79 6.73
CA SER A 504 4.29 -26.41 5.92
C SER A 504 3.75 -27.70 6.55
N ASN A 505 2.71 -28.25 5.93
CA ASN A 505 2.38 -29.66 6.07
C ASN A 505 3.56 -30.53 5.60
N ARG A 506 3.58 -31.80 6.03
CA ARG A 506 4.56 -32.78 5.59
C ARG A 506 4.02 -33.60 4.40
N VAL A 507 4.86 -33.78 3.40
CA VAL A 507 4.65 -34.75 2.32
C VAL A 507 5.64 -35.90 2.48
N ARG A 508 5.30 -37.08 1.95
CA ARG A 508 6.18 -38.25 1.99
C ARG A 508 6.55 -38.66 0.59
N VAL A 509 7.83 -38.91 0.35
CA VAL A 509 8.36 -39.45 -0.92
C VAL A 509 9.07 -40.75 -0.61
N THR A 510 8.61 -41.85 -1.22
CA THR A 510 9.25 -43.14 -1.14
C THR A 510 10.13 -43.34 -2.37
N VAL A 511 11.41 -43.45 -2.15
CA VAL A 511 12.41 -43.75 -3.18
C VAL A 511 12.65 -45.26 -3.18
N LEU A 512 12.31 -45.90 -4.28
CA LEU A 512 12.50 -47.32 -4.49
C LEU A 512 13.95 -47.60 -4.93
N ARG A 513 14.45 -48.77 -4.61
CA ARG A 513 15.76 -49.23 -5.02
C ARG A 513 15.86 -49.28 -6.56
#